data_5ab109e4a1ff8968c87c668b54e24e2a
#
_entry.id   5ab109e4a1ff8968c87c668b54e24e2a
#
_cell.length_a   1.000
_cell.length_b   1.000
_cell.length_c   1.000
_cell.angle_alpha   90.00
_cell.angle_beta   90.00
_cell.angle_gamma   90.00
#
_symmetry.space_group_name_H-M   'P 1'
#
loop_
_entity.id
_entity.type
_entity.pdbx_description
1 polymer ?
#
loop_
_entity_poly.entity_id
_entity_poly.type
_entity_poly.pdbx_seq_one_letter_code
_entity_poly.pdbx_strand_id
1 'polypeptide(L)'
;MAGNNLSLYASSSGSAVLTEADNHKSILVFAGGDEFGQATAGSCVVAANLLAIKGGFEGKLVPVTTEINSYDKSQAQGRSISIEMQSDAIVINDVDFVGLCSLDSSLVNVYQHIGVSDRRYKNLYAEMMEIAHTDALAMFKDGRVMDAIARLSSFADGYDVSWLKDKDVERVVISAINDYAFFLQQNNSAMESITFLNNVVSADPCRAVAWLNLADSNWIIDKKNEAVKQYVEYKKLMLLKDKKSKIPLRVIERINTPVGS
;
A
#
# COMPACT_ATOMS: atom_id res chain seq x y z
N MET A 1 9.96 10.57 -15.73
CA MET A 1 9.63 10.24 -14.35
C MET A 1 8.38 11.03 -14.04
N ALA A 2 7.23 10.36 -13.87
CA ALA A 2 6.03 11.02 -13.38
C ALA A 2 6.36 11.52 -11.96
N GLY A 3 6.02 12.77 -11.65
CA GLY A 3 6.26 13.35 -10.34
C GLY A 3 5.52 12.55 -9.28
N ASN A 4 6.10 12.48 -8.09
CA ASN A 4 5.50 11.77 -6.96
C ASN A 4 4.13 12.42 -6.66
N ASN A 5 3.06 11.71 -7.02
CA ASN A 5 1.68 12.19 -6.92
C ASN A 5 1.10 11.91 -5.51
N LEU A 6 1.95 11.85 -4.49
CA LEU A 6 1.58 11.64 -3.11
C LEU A 6 1.99 12.84 -2.27
N SER A 7 1.06 13.42 -1.55
CA SER A 7 1.30 14.46 -0.55
C SER A 7 0.87 13.98 0.83
N LEU A 8 1.77 14.09 1.80
CA LEU A 8 1.56 13.66 3.18
C LEU A 8 1.25 14.86 4.07
N TYR A 9 0.25 14.71 4.92
CA TYR A 9 -0.19 15.73 5.87
C TYR A 9 -0.37 15.11 7.25
N ALA A 10 -0.18 15.90 8.30
CA ALA A 10 -0.41 15.45 9.68
C ALA A 10 -1.00 16.57 10.55
N SER A 11 -1.79 16.15 11.52
CA SER A 11 -2.29 16.97 12.63
C SER A 11 -1.70 16.46 13.96
N SER A 12 -2.15 17.00 15.08
CA SER A 12 -1.81 16.46 16.40
C SER A 12 -2.47 15.13 16.72
N SER A 13 -3.47 14.71 15.96
CA SER A 13 -4.30 13.53 16.24
C SER A 13 -4.56 12.67 15.00
N GLY A 14 -3.75 12.78 13.95
CA GLY A 14 -3.92 11.96 12.76
C GLY A 14 -3.06 12.38 11.58
N SER A 15 -3.14 11.58 10.53
CA SER A 15 -2.41 11.73 9.28
C SER A 15 -3.34 11.63 8.07
N ALA A 16 -2.97 12.28 6.98
CA ALA A 16 -3.71 12.16 5.71
C ALA A 16 -2.74 12.06 4.54
N VAL A 17 -3.12 11.26 3.56
CA VAL A 17 -2.39 11.14 2.29
C VAL A 17 -3.33 11.50 1.15
N LEU A 18 -2.97 12.53 0.41
CA LEU A 18 -3.60 12.91 -0.84
C LEU A 18 -2.81 12.29 -1.99
N THR A 19 -3.46 11.54 -2.85
CA THR A 19 -2.84 10.93 -4.02
C THR A 19 -3.51 11.37 -5.32
N GLU A 20 -2.74 11.42 -6.39
CA GLU A 20 -3.23 11.70 -7.73
C GLU A 20 -2.67 10.66 -8.70
N ALA A 21 -3.56 9.92 -9.37
CA ALA A 21 -3.22 8.97 -10.42
C ALA A 21 -4.23 9.08 -11.56
N ASP A 22 -3.76 9.17 -12.81
CA ASP A 22 -4.59 9.21 -14.02
C ASP A 22 -5.75 10.22 -13.97
N ASN A 23 -5.49 11.43 -13.46
CA ASN A 23 -6.47 12.49 -13.22
C ASN A 23 -7.54 12.18 -12.14
N HIS A 24 -7.36 11.10 -11.39
CA HIS A 24 -8.18 10.78 -10.22
C HIS A 24 -7.44 11.20 -8.94
N LYS A 25 -8.10 11.98 -8.12
CA LYS A 25 -7.58 12.32 -6.80
C LYS A 25 -8.30 11.49 -5.74
N SER A 26 -7.53 11.02 -4.76
CA SER A 26 -8.10 10.34 -3.61
C SER A 26 -7.40 10.77 -2.33
N ILE A 27 -8.09 10.60 -1.22
CA ILE A 27 -7.54 10.84 0.12
C ILE A 27 -7.75 9.61 0.98
N LEU A 28 -6.75 9.30 1.79
CA LEU A 28 -6.81 8.36 2.91
C LEU A 28 -6.49 9.15 4.17
N VAL A 29 -7.38 9.13 5.15
CA VAL A 29 -7.24 9.86 6.41
C VAL A 29 -7.28 8.87 7.56
N PHE A 30 -6.31 8.97 8.42
CA PHE A 30 -6.28 8.32 9.73
C PHE A 30 -6.44 9.39 10.80
N ALA A 31 -7.35 9.19 11.73
CA ALA A 31 -7.48 10.00 12.94
C ALA A 31 -7.44 9.12 14.17
N GLY A 32 -6.82 9.59 15.21
CA GLY A 32 -6.57 8.87 16.46
C GLY A 32 -5.10 8.45 16.59
N GLY A 33 -4.83 7.64 17.62
CA GLY A 33 -3.49 7.27 18.00
C GLY A 33 -3.02 8.06 19.22
N ASP A 34 -2.05 7.50 19.90
CA ASP A 34 -1.28 8.17 20.93
C ASP A 34 -0.05 8.87 20.32
N GLU A 35 0.75 9.53 21.15
CA GLU A 35 2.00 10.17 20.72
C GLU A 35 3.05 9.21 20.14
N PHE A 36 2.85 7.90 20.30
CA PHE A 36 3.68 6.82 19.75
C PHE A 36 3.10 6.20 18.47
N GLY A 37 2.00 6.72 17.93
CA GLY A 37 1.35 6.24 16.71
C GLY A 37 0.50 4.96 16.90
N GLN A 38 0.16 4.58 18.14
CA GLN A 38 -0.70 3.41 18.36
C GLN A 38 -2.18 3.78 18.24
N ALA A 39 -2.95 2.89 17.60
CA ALA A 39 -4.38 3.07 17.49
C ALA A 39 -5.06 3.08 18.89
N THR A 40 -5.98 4.02 19.08
CA THR A 40 -6.78 4.19 20.31
C THR A 40 -8.25 3.86 20.04
N ALA A 41 -9.07 3.85 21.09
CA ALA A 41 -10.51 3.62 20.94
C ALA A 41 -11.23 4.64 20.04
N GLY A 42 -10.67 5.86 19.88
CA GLY A 42 -11.15 6.88 18.96
C GLY A 42 -10.54 6.84 17.57
N SER A 43 -9.71 5.84 17.27
CA SER A 43 -9.04 5.72 15.96
C SER A 43 -10.04 5.38 14.85
N CYS A 44 -9.83 5.98 13.69
CA CYS A 44 -10.68 5.83 12.53
C CYS A 44 -9.91 6.04 11.25
N VAL A 45 -10.22 5.26 10.23
CA VAL A 45 -9.74 5.45 8.85
C VAL A 45 -10.92 5.73 7.94
N VAL A 46 -10.80 6.75 7.12
CA VAL A 46 -11.72 7.02 6.01
C VAL A 46 -10.95 7.20 4.71
N ALA A 47 -11.56 6.81 3.62
CA ALA A 47 -11.03 7.04 2.28
C ALA A 47 -12.11 7.66 1.39
N ALA A 48 -11.70 8.52 0.47
CA ALA A 48 -12.63 9.15 -0.47
C ALA A 48 -11.99 9.37 -1.84
N ASN A 49 -12.82 9.29 -2.87
CA ASN A 49 -12.50 9.80 -4.20
C ASN A 49 -12.90 11.26 -4.27
N LEU A 50 -12.02 12.12 -4.76
CA LEU A 50 -12.13 13.56 -4.69
C LEU A 50 -12.46 14.17 -6.06
N LEU A 51 -13.32 15.20 -6.04
CA LEU A 51 -13.60 16.09 -7.15
C LEU A 51 -13.12 17.49 -6.78
N ALA A 52 -12.38 18.14 -7.66
CA ALA A 52 -11.90 19.49 -7.46
C ALA A 52 -13.06 20.49 -7.49
N ILE A 53 -13.09 21.38 -6.50
CA ILE A 53 -14.00 22.53 -6.42
C ILE A 53 -13.19 23.81 -6.25
N LYS A 54 -13.84 24.98 -6.23
CA LYS A 54 -13.15 26.24 -5.97
C LYS A 54 -12.58 26.25 -4.55
N GLY A 55 -11.26 26.27 -4.44
CA GLY A 55 -10.55 26.34 -3.15
C GLY A 55 -10.30 25.01 -2.44
N GLY A 56 -10.66 23.86 -3.06
CA GLY A 56 -10.43 22.57 -2.43
C GLY A 56 -11.03 21.37 -3.16
N PHE A 57 -11.58 20.44 -2.39
CA PHE A 57 -12.17 19.21 -2.91
C PHE A 57 -13.45 18.85 -2.16
N GLU A 58 -14.40 18.27 -2.88
CA GLU A 58 -15.45 17.43 -2.32
C GLU A 58 -15.21 15.98 -2.71
N GLY A 59 -15.44 15.05 -1.77
CA GLY A 59 -15.22 13.64 -1.99
C GLY A 59 -16.39 12.79 -1.56
N LYS A 60 -16.53 11.63 -2.22
CA LYS A 60 -17.45 10.58 -1.78
C LYS A 60 -16.64 9.51 -1.07
N LEU A 61 -17.09 9.10 0.13
CA LEU A 61 -16.45 8.02 0.86
C LEU A 61 -16.52 6.73 0.05
N VAL A 62 -15.45 5.96 0.14
CA VAL A 62 -15.34 4.63 -0.47
C VAL A 62 -15.13 3.59 0.62
N PRO A 63 -15.49 2.31 0.39
CA PRO A 63 -15.28 1.25 1.37
C PRO A 63 -13.84 1.19 1.85
N VAL A 64 -13.66 0.85 3.12
CA VAL A 64 -12.35 0.65 3.76
C VAL A 64 -12.40 -0.64 4.59
N THR A 65 -11.32 -1.40 4.55
CA THR A 65 -11.13 -2.57 5.40
C THR A 65 -9.72 -2.57 5.96
N THR A 66 -9.57 -2.13 7.20
CA THR A 66 -8.31 -2.07 7.93
C THR A 66 -8.44 -2.79 9.26
N GLU A 67 -7.35 -2.92 10.01
CA GLU A 67 -7.39 -3.43 11.38
C GLU A 67 -8.01 -2.43 12.37
N ILE A 68 -8.11 -1.15 11.98
CA ILE A 68 -8.64 -0.07 12.81
C ILE A 68 -10.18 -0.06 12.74
N ASN A 69 -10.73 -0.01 11.53
CA ASN A 69 -12.16 -0.06 11.27
C ASN A 69 -12.43 -0.62 9.87
N SER A 70 -13.67 -1.06 9.65
CA SER A 70 -14.12 -1.56 8.36
C SER A 70 -15.56 -1.10 8.11
N TYR A 71 -15.82 -0.69 6.87
CA TYR A 71 -17.17 -0.41 6.39
C TYR A 71 -17.27 -0.71 4.89
N ASP A 72 -18.42 -1.19 4.48
CA ASP A 72 -18.68 -1.65 3.13
C ASP A 72 -19.26 -0.54 2.22
N LYS A 73 -19.56 -0.91 0.96
CA LYS A 73 -20.13 0.00 -0.04
C LYS A 73 -21.49 0.55 0.39
N SER A 74 -22.32 -0.23 1.07
CA SER A 74 -23.65 0.22 1.49
C SER A 74 -23.56 1.25 2.61
N GLN A 75 -22.61 1.06 3.52
CA GLN A 75 -22.32 1.98 4.61
C GLN A 75 -21.66 3.28 4.13
N ALA A 76 -20.81 3.23 3.09
CA ALA A 76 -20.17 4.39 2.47
C ALA A 76 -21.12 5.19 1.57
N GLN A 77 -22.20 4.58 1.09
CA GLN A 77 -23.08 5.19 0.09
C GLN A 77 -23.75 6.49 0.59
N GLY A 78 -23.63 7.54 -0.21
CA GLY A 78 -24.21 8.86 0.07
C GLY A 78 -23.38 9.72 1.02
N ARG A 79 -22.30 9.19 1.58
CA ARG A 79 -21.43 9.91 2.53
C ARG A 79 -20.34 10.69 1.81
N SER A 80 -19.94 11.81 2.40
CA SER A 80 -19.00 12.75 1.79
C SER A 80 -17.96 13.26 2.77
N ILE A 81 -16.94 13.87 2.20
CA ILE A 81 -15.89 14.62 2.87
C ILE A 81 -15.71 15.96 2.14
N SER A 82 -15.49 17.05 2.88
CA SER A 82 -15.17 18.37 2.34
C SER A 82 -13.80 18.82 2.82
N ILE A 83 -12.97 19.25 1.88
CA ILE A 83 -11.57 19.60 2.12
C ILE A 83 -11.29 20.98 1.50
N GLU A 84 -10.77 21.89 2.30
CA GLU A 84 -10.22 23.16 1.86
C GLU A 84 -8.70 23.02 1.69
N MET A 85 -8.17 23.54 0.58
CA MET A 85 -6.74 23.61 0.33
C MET A 85 -6.18 24.95 0.79
N GLN A 86 -5.16 24.91 1.64
CA GLN A 86 -4.37 26.08 2.04
C GLN A 86 -2.95 25.97 1.48
N SER A 87 -2.13 27.01 1.62
CA SER A 87 -0.79 27.04 1.04
C SER A 87 0.11 25.88 1.50
N ASP A 88 0.01 25.49 2.76
CA ASP A 88 0.84 24.46 3.39
C ASP A 88 0.02 23.50 4.28
N ALA A 89 -1.26 23.40 4.04
CA ALA A 89 -2.17 22.56 4.83
C ALA A 89 -3.39 22.15 4.03
N ILE A 90 -4.06 21.11 4.49
CA ILE A 90 -5.45 20.81 4.15
C ILE A 90 -6.31 20.98 5.41
N VAL A 91 -7.51 21.47 5.23
CA VAL A 91 -8.51 21.54 6.30
C VAL A 91 -9.65 20.60 5.93
N ILE A 92 -9.85 19.57 6.72
CA ILE A 92 -11.04 18.72 6.61
C ILE A 92 -12.14 19.44 7.40
N ASN A 93 -13.05 20.09 6.66
CA ASN A 93 -14.13 20.90 7.24
C ASN A 93 -15.31 20.06 7.70
N ASP A 94 -15.57 18.95 6.98
CA ASP A 94 -16.67 18.05 7.27
C ASP A 94 -16.38 16.66 6.72
N VAL A 95 -16.82 15.64 7.44
CA VAL A 95 -16.83 14.25 7.00
C VAL A 95 -17.97 13.48 7.66
N ASP A 96 -18.80 12.84 6.84
CA ASP A 96 -19.92 12.02 7.33
C ASP A 96 -19.41 10.62 7.74
N PHE A 97 -18.93 10.52 8.99
CA PHE A 97 -18.39 9.28 9.54
C PHE A 97 -19.27 8.63 10.62
N VAL A 98 -20.42 9.19 10.93
CA VAL A 98 -21.32 8.68 11.98
C VAL A 98 -21.73 7.25 11.69
N GLY A 99 -21.46 6.34 12.62
CA GLY A 99 -21.70 4.91 12.46
C GLY A 99 -20.64 4.14 11.66
N LEU A 100 -19.61 4.84 11.11
CA LEU A 100 -18.41 4.21 10.54
C LEU A 100 -17.27 4.15 11.55
N CYS A 101 -17.22 5.16 12.42
CA CYS A 101 -16.19 5.37 13.42
C CYS A 101 -16.82 5.75 14.76
N SER A 102 -16.00 5.74 15.82
CA SER A 102 -16.37 6.32 17.10
C SER A 102 -16.62 7.83 16.95
N LEU A 103 -17.56 8.36 17.73
CA LEU A 103 -17.85 9.81 17.75
C LEU A 103 -16.68 10.66 18.28
N ASP A 104 -15.74 10.03 18.99
CA ASP A 104 -14.53 10.66 19.52
C ASP A 104 -13.40 10.80 18.45
N SER A 105 -13.65 10.34 17.23
CA SER A 105 -12.65 10.41 16.14
C SER A 105 -12.49 11.84 15.65
N SER A 106 -11.23 12.36 15.68
CA SER A 106 -10.89 13.75 15.32
C SER A 106 -10.52 13.89 13.84
N LEU A 107 -11.41 13.43 12.93
CA LEU A 107 -11.20 13.52 11.47
C LEU A 107 -11.26 14.96 10.96
N VAL A 108 -12.18 15.79 11.50
CA VAL A 108 -12.30 17.20 11.18
C VAL A 108 -11.16 17.96 11.87
N ASN A 109 -10.20 18.41 11.10
CA ASN A 109 -8.98 19.02 11.63
C ASN A 109 -8.21 19.79 10.53
N VAL A 110 -7.19 20.53 10.96
CA VAL A 110 -6.16 21.12 10.10
C VAL A 110 -4.96 20.16 10.06
N TYR A 111 -4.61 19.69 8.88
CA TYR A 111 -3.47 18.80 8.64
C TYR A 111 -2.39 19.56 7.90
N GLN A 112 -1.24 19.75 8.55
CA GLN A 112 -0.08 20.45 7.98
C GLN A 112 0.66 19.55 7.00
N HIS A 113 1.13 20.11 5.89
CA HIS A 113 1.94 19.39 4.91
C HIS A 113 3.26 18.93 5.55
N ILE A 114 3.60 17.65 5.31
CA ILE A 114 4.85 17.04 5.79
C ILE A 114 5.76 16.83 4.59
N GLY A 115 6.76 17.66 4.44
CA GLY A 115 7.74 17.53 3.37
C GLY A 115 8.77 16.43 3.66
N VAL A 116 9.44 15.95 2.61
CA VAL A 116 10.44 14.85 2.68
C VAL A 116 11.62 15.14 3.63
N SER A 117 11.90 16.40 3.94
CA SER A 117 12.94 16.81 4.89
C SER A 117 12.48 16.82 6.36
N ASP A 118 11.18 16.66 6.62
CA ASP A 118 10.65 16.55 7.99
C ASP A 118 11.08 15.20 8.59
N ARG A 119 11.61 15.22 9.82
CA ARG A 119 12.05 14.01 10.53
C ARG A 119 10.95 12.96 10.71
N ARG A 120 9.68 13.37 10.69
CA ARG A 120 8.52 12.50 10.83
C ARG A 120 8.10 11.84 9.51
N TYR A 121 8.54 12.40 8.36
CA TYR A 121 8.07 12.02 7.04
C TYR A 121 8.09 10.49 6.82
N LYS A 122 9.26 9.87 7.03
CA LYS A 122 9.45 8.42 6.82
C LYS A 122 8.47 7.58 7.64
N ASN A 123 8.33 7.88 8.93
CA ASN A 123 7.49 7.08 9.82
C ASN A 123 6.00 7.28 9.51
N LEU A 124 5.56 8.52 9.28
CA LEU A 124 4.18 8.81 8.88
C LEU A 124 3.84 8.20 7.51
N TYR A 125 4.80 8.22 6.57
CA TYR A 125 4.64 7.56 5.28
C TYR A 125 4.44 6.06 5.44
N ALA A 126 5.27 5.40 6.25
CA ALA A 126 5.17 3.97 6.51
C ALA A 126 3.86 3.61 7.24
N GLU A 127 3.41 4.41 8.21
CA GLU A 127 2.12 4.25 8.88
C GLU A 127 0.97 4.27 7.87
N MET A 128 0.91 5.31 7.04
CA MET A 128 -0.14 5.44 6.03
C MET A 128 -0.05 4.36 4.94
N MET A 129 1.16 3.92 4.60
CA MET A 129 1.39 2.79 3.70
C MET A 129 0.89 1.48 4.30
N GLU A 130 1.07 1.23 5.60
CA GLU A 130 0.57 0.02 6.28
C GLU A 130 -0.97 -0.02 6.29
N ILE A 131 -1.62 1.11 6.55
CA ILE A 131 -3.08 1.26 6.48
C ILE A 131 -3.57 0.98 5.04
N ALA A 132 -2.96 1.62 4.06
CA ALA A 132 -3.29 1.42 2.65
C ALA A 132 -3.05 -0.02 2.19
N HIS A 133 -1.98 -0.67 2.67
CA HIS A 133 -1.65 -2.06 2.36
C HIS A 133 -2.69 -3.03 2.92
N THR A 134 -3.13 -2.84 4.16
CA THR A 134 -4.18 -3.67 4.76
C THR A 134 -5.48 -3.58 3.96
N ASP A 135 -5.89 -2.36 3.58
CA ASP A 135 -7.08 -2.14 2.75
C ASP A 135 -6.93 -2.76 1.35
N ALA A 136 -5.76 -2.60 0.72
CA ALA A 136 -5.46 -3.20 -0.59
C ALA A 136 -5.50 -4.75 -0.55
N LEU A 137 -5.01 -5.37 0.52
CA LEU A 137 -5.10 -6.82 0.71
C LEU A 137 -6.54 -7.30 0.79
N ALA A 138 -7.43 -6.54 1.46
CA ALA A 138 -8.85 -6.84 1.51
C ALA A 138 -9.48 -6.72 0.11
N MET A 139 -9.20 -5.63 -0.61
CA MET A 139 -9.65 -5.44 -1.99
C MET A 139 -9.21 -6.58 -2.90
N PHE A 140 -7.95 -7.01 -2.79
CA PHE A 140 -7.41 -8.13 -3.58
C PHE A 140 -8.14 -9.45 -3.27
N LYS A 141 -8.40 -9.75 -2.00
CA LYS A 141 -9.15 -10.94 -1.57
C LYS A 141 -10.58 -10.95 -2.10
N ASP A 142 -11.18 -9.77 -2.26
CA ASP A 142 -12.51 -9.59 -2.85
C ASP A 142 -12.50 -9.62 -4.39
N GLY A 143 -11.35 -9.90 -5.03
CA GLY A 143 -11.19 -9.94 -6.49
C GLY A 143 -11.06 -8.56 -7.15
N ARG A 144 -10.98 -7.48 -6.39
CA ARG A 144 -10.84 -6.09 -6.87
C ARG A 144 -9.35 -5.72 -7.07
N VAL A 145 -8.71 -6.45 -7.98
CA VAL A 145 -7.25 -6.35 -8.18
C VAL A 145 -6.82 -4.94 -8.61
N MET A 146 -7.57 -4.30 -9.51
CA MET A 146 -7.27 -2.93 -9.96
C MET A 146 -7.38 -1.90 -8.84
N ASP A 147 -8.37 -2.05 -7.95
CA ASP A 147 -8.53 -1.17 -6.79
C ASP A 147 -7.38 -1.34 -5.80
N ALA A 148 -6.93 -2.59 -5.58
CA ALA A 148 -5.78 -2.88 -4.73
C ALA A 148 -4.49 -2.26 -5.28
N ILE A 149 -4.25 -2.33 -6.59
CA ILE A 149 -3.13 -1.67 -7.28
C ILE A 149 -3.24 -0.16 -7.10
N ALA A 150 -4.39 0.44 -7.39
CA ALA A 150 -4.61 1.88 -7.27
C ALA A 150 -4.38 2.39 -5.85
N ARG A 151 -4.77 1.60 -4.82
CA ARG A 151 -4.58 1.95 -3.40
C ARG A 151 -3.11 2.06 -3.01
N LEU A 152 -2.22 1.26 -3.61
CA LEU A 152 -0.80 1.22 -3.27
C LEU A 152 0.12 1.93 -4.26
N SER A 153 -0.33 2.23 -5.48
CA SER A 153 0.54 2.72 -6.57
C SER A 153 1.36 3.95 -6.16
N SER A 154 0.71 4.98 -5.62
CA SER A 154 1.41 6.21 -5.23
C SER A 154 2.44 5.98 -4.10
N PHE A 155 2.18 5.03 -3.20
CA PHE A 155 3.15 4.62 -2.19
C PHE A 155 4.29 3.80 -2.81
N ALA A 156 4.00 2.92 -3.76
CA ALA A 156 5.03 2.12 -4.42
C ALA A 156 5.95 2.95 -5.31
N ASP A 157 5.46 4.06 -5.87
CA ASP A 157 6.24 4.98 -6.68
C ASP A 157 7.01 6.01 -5.85
N GLY A 158 6.55 6.29 -4.62
CA GLY A 158 7.06 7.39 -3.79
C GLY A 158 8.00 7.00 -2.66
N TYR A 159 8.16 5.71 -2.33
CA TYR A 159 9.06 5.32 -1.25
C TYR A 159 10.54 5.43 -1.65
N ASP A 160 11.40 5.72 -0.69
CA ASP A 160 12.85 5.65 -0.89
C ASP A 160 13.31 4.18 -0.77
N VAL A 161 14.02 3.69 -1.78
CA VAL A 161 14.52 2.29 -1.82
C VAL A 161 15.41 1.96 -0.61
N SER A 162 16.08 2.96 -0.01
CA SER A 162 16.87 2.77 1.21
C SER A 162 16.02 2.31 2.41
N TRP A 163 14.71 2.63 2.43
CA TRP A 163 13.79 2.22 3.50
C TRP A 163 13.57 0.72 3.57
N LEU A 164 13.84 0.00 2.50
CA LEU A 164 13.82 -1.47 2.49
C LEU A 164 14.88 -2.10 3.42
N LYS A 165 15.85 -1.32 3.90
CA LYS A 165 16.90 -1.72 4.85
C LYS A 165 16.89 -0.90 6.14
N ASP A 166 15.92 -0.04 6.31
CA ASP A 166 15.76 0.81 7.47
C ASP A 166 14.94 0.09 8.54
N LYS A 167 15.57 -0.22 9.69
CA LYS A 167 15.00 -1.04 10.76
C LYS A 167 13.67 -0.54 11.31
N ASP A 168 13.40 0.77 11.21
CA ASP A 168 12.16 1.35 11.71
C ASP A 168 10.96 1.04 10.82
N VAL A 169 11.17 0.97 9.48
CA VAL A 169 10.09 0.88 8.49
C VAL A 169 10.21 -0.29 7.52
N GLU A 170 11.37 -0.99 7.46
CA GLU A 170 11.65 -2.05 6.47
C GLU A 170 10.53 -3.11 6.40
N ARG A 171 10.00 -3.53 7.54
CA ARG A 171 8.96 -4.57 7.60
C ARG A 171 7.71 -4.16 6.84
N VAL A 172 7.27 -2.93 7.04
CA VAL A 172 6.08 -2.37 6.40
C VAL A 172 6.33 -2.21 4.91
N VAL A 173 7.42 -1.53 4.55
CA VAL A 173 7.75 -1.22 3.15
C VAL A 173 7.98 -2.50 2.34
N ILE A 174 8.78 -3.45 2.84
CA ILE A 174 9.01 -4.74 2.17
C ILE A 174 7.69 -5.49 1.95
N SER A 175 6.80 -5.52 2.95
CA SER A 175 5.54 -6.25 2.83
C SER A 175 4.62 -5.61 1.80
N ALA A 176 4.43 -4.29 1.87
CA ALA A 176 3.56 -3.57 0.95
C ALA A 176 4.07 -3.64 -0.50
N ILE A 177 5.39 -3.45 -0.71
CA ILE A 177 5.99 -3.50 -2.06
C ILE A 177 5.96 -4.92 -2.63
N ASN A 178 6.20 -5.96 -1.81
CA ASN A 178 6.06 -7.34 -2.27
C ASN A 178 4.65 -7.65 -2.75
N ASP A 179 3.63 -7.22 -1.99
CA ASP A 179 2.24 -7.54 -2.32
C ASP A 179 1.71 -6.65 -3.45
N TYR A 180 2.14 -5.39 -3.54
CA TYR A 180 1.90 -4.54 -4.71
C TYR A 180 2.43 -5.19 -6.00
N ALA A 181 3.68 -5.66 -5.97
CA ALA A 181 4.28 -6.36 -7.10
C ALA A 181 3.51 -7.66 -7.46
N PHE A 182 3.01 -8.37 -6.46
CA PHE A 182 2.16 -9.53 -6.68
C PHE A 182 0.81 -9.14 -7.33
N PHE A 183 0.18 -8.04 -6.92
CA PHE A 183 -1.05 -7.54 -7.54
C PHE A 183 -0.81 -7.16 -9.01
N LEU A 184 0.30 -6.48 -9.32
CA LEU A 184 0.71 -6.20 -10.69
C LEU A 184 0.84 -7.48 -11.52
N GLN A 185 1.51 -8.50 -10.99
CA GLN A 185 1.65 -9.80 -11.65
C GLN A 185 0.29 -10.42 -11.96
N GLN A 186 -0.65 -10.40 -11.00
CA GLN A 186 -2.00 -10.93 -11.18
C GLN A 186 -2.83 -10.12 -12.18
N ASN A 187 -2.45 -8.86 -12.42
CA ASN A 187 -3.06 -7.95 -13.40
C ASN A 187 -2.34 -7.95 -14.76
N ASN A 188 -1.57 -8.97 -15.09
CA ASN A 188 -0.79 -9.11 -16.33
C ASN A 188 0.34 -8.07 -16.51
N SER A 189 0.75 -7.35 -15.46
CA SER A 189 1.86 -6.39 -15.46
C SER A 189 3.15 -7.02 -14.88
N ALA A 190 3.46 -8.25 -15.28
CA ALA A 190 4.60 -9.01 -14.74
C ALA A 190 5.95 -8.31 -14.95
N MET A 191 6.13 -7.57 -16.04
CA MET A 191 7.36 -6.83 -16.30
C MET A 191 7.60 -5.71 -15.27
N GLU A 192 6.56 -4.97 -14.91
CA GLU A 192 6.61 -3.92 -13.90
C GLU A 192 6.85 -4.51 -12.50
N SER A 193 6.14 -5.59 -12.15
CA SER A 193 6.30 -6.36 -10.92
C SER A 193 7.76 -6.74 -10.64
N ILE A 194 8.53 -7.14 -11.66
CA ILE A 194 9.93 -7.56 -11.54
C ILE A 194 10.81 -6.45 -10.94
N THR A 195 10.57 -5.19 -11.29
CA THR A 195 11.36 -4.06 -10.77
C THR A 195 11.24 -3.95 -9.26
N PHE A 196 10.02 -4.02 -8.72
CA PHE A 196 9.76 -3.97 -7.29
C PHE A 196 10.30 -5.20 -6.57
N LEU A 197 10.09 -6.40 -7.13
CA LEU A 197 10.56 -7.65 -6.53
C LEU A 197 12.09 -7.75 -6.48
N ASN A 198 12.81 -7.23 -7.48
CA ASN A 198 14.25 -7.15 -7.43
C ASN A 198 14.75 -6.30 -6.26
N ASN A 199 14.10 -5.16 -5.98
CA ASN A 199 14.42 -4.33 -4.82
C ASN A 199 14.18 -5.10 -3.51
N VAL A 200 13.05 -5.81 -3.41
CA VAL A 200 12.70 -6.59 -2.22
C VAL A 200 13.70 -7.72 -1.97
N VAL A 201 14.03 -8.56 -2.98
CA VAL A 201 14.98 -9.68 -2.77
C VAL A 201 16.41 -9.20 -2.54
N SER A 202 16.77 -8.01 -3.01
CA SER A 202 18.08 -7.38 -2.74
C SER A 202 18.16 -6.85 -1.30
N ALA A 203 17.05 -6.44 -0.73
CA ALA A 203 16.99 -5.93 0.63
C ALA A 203 16.81 -7.07 1.66
N ASP A 204 15.90 -8.00 1.39
CA ASP A 204 15.63 -9.20 2.21
C ASP A 204 15.80 -10.47 1.38
N PRO A 205 17.03 -10.99 1.20
CA PRO A 205 17.29 -12.23 0.46
C PRO A 205 16.66 -13.47 1.12
N CYS A 206 16.26 -13.40 2.39
CA CYS A 206 15.64 -14.50 3.12
C CYS A 206 14.10 -14.56 2.97
N ARG A 207 13.49 -13.61 2.26
CA ARG A 207 12.04 -13.53 2.02
C ARG A 207 11.64 -14.48 0.88
N ALA A 208 11.35 -15.74 1.23
CA ALA A 208 11.01 -16.78 0.24
C ALA A 208 9.86 -16.35 -0.70
N VAL A 209 8.80 -15.72 -0.20
CA VAL A 209 7.65 -15.31 -1.04
C VAL A 209 8.05 -14.33 -2.15
N ALA A 210 9.01 -13.43 -1.91
CA ALA A 210 9.48 -12.50 -2.92
C ALA A 210 10.23 -13.23 -4.06
N TRP A 211 11.04 -14.24 -3.74
CA TRP A 211 11.67 -15.09 -4.73
C TRP A 211 10.67 -15.88 -5.58
N LEU A 212 9.58 -16.37 -4.95
CA LEU A 212 8.50 -17.05 -5.68
C LEU A 212 7.81 -16.12 -6.66
N ASN A 213 7.42 -14.93 -6.19
CA ASN A 213 6.74 -13.93 -7.02
C ASN A 213 7.65 -13.46 -8.17
N LEU A 214 8.94 -13.24 -7.91
CA LEU A 214 9.92 -12.85 -8.92
C LEU A 214 10.10 -13.95 -9.98
N ALA A 215 10.19 -15.22 -9.55
CA ALA A 215 10.29 -16.36 -10.44
C ALA A 215 9.03 -16.52 -11.31
N ASP A 216 7.84 -16.40 -10.70
CA ASP A 216 6.58 -16.46 -11.43
C ASP A 216 6.49 -15.31 -12.47
N SER A 217 6.89 -14.08 -12.11
CA SER A 217 6.90 -12.93 -13.04
C SER A 217 7.86 -13.14 -14.20
N ASN A 218 9.09 -13.62 -13.94
CA ASN A 218 10.05 -13.93 -15.01
C ASN A 218 9.57 -15.08 -15.89
N TRP A 219 8.89 -16.06 -15.32
CA TRP A 219 8.29 -17.16 -16.09
C TRP A 219 7.21 -16.67 -17.04
N ILE A 220 6.34 -15.74 -16.59
CA ILE A 220 5.27 -15.15 -17.40
C ILE A 220 5.83 -14.42 -18.63
N ILE A 221 6.94 -13.70 -18.48
CA ILE A 221 7.56 -12.94 -19.58
C ILE A 221 8.62 -13.74 -20.36
N ASP A 222 8.57 -15.07 -20.25
CA ASP A 222 9.44 -16.05 -20.96
C ASP A 222 10.95 -15.96 -20.62
N LYS A 223 11.34 -15.31 -19.53
CA LYS A 223 12.70 -15.33 -18.97
C LYS A 223 12.94 -16.58 -18.12
N LYS A 224 12.76 -17.75 -18.74
CA LYS A 224 12.75 -19.04 -18.03
C LYS A 224 14.06 -19.36 -17.31
N ASN A 225 15.22 -19.00 -17.88
CA ASN A 225 16.52 -19.25 -17.26
C ASN A 225 16.67 -18.53 -15.91
N GLU A 226 16.23 -17.26 -15.85
CA GLU A 226 16.20 -16.46 -14.64
C GLU A 226 15.19 -17.01 -13.65
N ALA A 227 13.99 -17.33 -14.12
CA ALA A 227 12.92 -17.89 -13.30
C ALA A 227 13.36 -19.19 -12.60
N VAL A 228 14.01 -20.10 -13.31
CA VAL A 228 14.51 -21.37 -12.73
C VAL A 228 15.49 -21.10 -11.59
N LYS A 229 16.44 -20.18 -11.76
CA LYS A 229 17.39 -19.80 -10.70
C LYS A 229 16.67 -19.29 -9.45
N GLN A 230 15.64 -18.47 -9.64
CA GLN A 230 14.85 -17.88 -8.56
C GLN A 230 13.95 -18.92 -7.88
N TYR A 231 13.35 -19.87 -8.62
CA TYR A 231 12.63 -21.01 -8.03
C TYR A 231 13.55 -21.90 -7.19
N VAL A 232 14.81 -22.11 -7.63
CA VAL A 232 15.80 -22.85 -6.85
C VAL A 232 16.08 -22.15 -5.52
N GLU A 233 16.26 -20.82 -5.53
CA GLU A 233 16.48 -20.06 -4.29
C GLU A 233 15.24 -20.08 -3.38
N TYR A 234 14.03 -19.89 -3.92
CA TYR A 234 12.78 -20.07 -3.18
C TYR A 234 12.71 -21.45 -2.50
N LYS A 235 12.95 -22.52 -3.27
CA LYS A 235 12.90 -23.91 -2.75
C LYS A 235 13.92 -24.11 -1.62
N LYS A 236 15.14 -23.60 -1.78
CA LYS A 236 16.19 -23.66 -0.74
C LYS A 236 15.72 -22.99 0.54
N LEU A 237 15.18 -21.76 0.46
CA LEU A 237 14.66 -21.02 1.62
C LEU A 237 13.49 -21.76 2.31
N MET A 238 12.61 -22.37 1.53
CA MET A 238 11.49 -23.16 2.08
C MET A 238 11.97 -24.41 2.82
N LEU A 239 13.01 -25.09 2.30
CA LEU A 239 13.62 -26.23 2.96
C LEU A 239 14.32 -25.83 4.27
N LEU A 240 15.05 -24.70 4.27
CA LEU A 240 15.70 -24.16 5.48
C LEU A 240 14.69 -23.82 6.58
N LYS A 241 13.45 -23.46 6.22
CA LYS A 241 12.35 -23.14 7.15
C LYS A 241 11.47 -24.36 7.50
N ASP A 242 11.88 -25.57 7.10
CA ASP A 242 11.11 -26.82 7.26
C ASP A 242 9.67 -26.73 6.70
N LYS A 243 9.50 -26.02 5.58
CA LYS A 243 8.21 -25.82 4.90
C LYS A 243 8.10 -26.53 3.55
N LYS A 244 8.75 -27.72 3.42
CA LYS A 244 8.77 -28.50 2.17
C LYS A 244 7.38 -28.78 1.62
N SER A 245 6.40 -29.11 2.46
CA SER A 245 5.02 -29.40 2.08
C SER A 245 4.24 -28.20 1.52
N LYS A 246 4.76 -26.97 1.71
CA LYS A 246 4.15 -25.73 1.20
C LYS A 246 4.74 -25.28 -0.13
N ILE A 247 5.69 -26.04 -0.71
CA ILE A 247 6.26 -25.73 -2.02
C ILE A 247 5.23 -26.09 -3.10
N PRO A 248 4.76 -25.12 -3.93
CA PRO A 248 3.80 -25.42 -4.98
C PRO A 248 4.36 -26.39 -6.03
N LEU A 249 3.51 -27.29 -6.56
CA LEU A 249 3.92 -28.29 -7.55
C LEU A 249 4.56 -27.63 -8.79
N ARG A 250 4.01 -26.51 -9.26
CA ARG A 250 4.56 -25.76 -10.41
C ARG A 250 6.03 -25.38 -10.24
N VAL A 251 6.49 -25.14 -9.01
CA VAL A 251 7.90 -24.81 -8.74
C VAL A 251 8.79 -26.00 -9.07
N ILE A 252 8.37 -27.20 -8.65
CA ILE A 252 9.13 -28.44 -8.91
C ILE A 252 9.14 -28.74 -10.41
N GLU A 253 8.01 -28.60 -11.09
CA GLU A 253 7.87 -28.81 -12.52
C GLU A 253 8.78 -27.85 -13.31
N ARG A 254 8.70 -26.54 -12.98
CA ARG A 254 9.46 -25.49 -13.69
C ARG A 254 10.97 -25.59 -13.48
N ILE A 255 11.45 -26.02 -12.30
CA ILE A 255 12.87 -26.27 -12.05
C ILE A 255 13.40 -27.41 -12.94
N ASN A 256 12.57 -28.43 -13.22
CA ASN A 256 12.94 -29.59 -14.01
C ASN A 256 12.67 -29.43 -15.52
N THR A 257 12.06 -28.31 -15.93
CA THR A 257 11.80 -28.04 -17.34
C THR A 257 13.12 -27.72 -18.05
N PRO A 258 13.49 -28.45 -19.15
CA PRO A 258 14.65 -28.09 -19.95
C PRO A 258 14.47 -26.66 -20.50
N VAL A 259 15.32 -25.74 -20.10
CA VAL A 259 15.35 -24.38 -20.64
C VAL A 259 16.36 -24.40 -21.77
N GLY A 260 15.90 -24.20 -23.01
CA GLY A 260 16.75 -24.15 -24.18
C GLY A 260 17.84 -23.09 -23.99
N SER A 261 19.03 -23.45 -24.40
CA SER A 261 20.21 -22.58 -24.47
C SER A 261 20.05 -21.49 -25.52
#